data_2ebd4fad97748b590f0767a94878d5c0
#
_entry.id   2ebd4fad97748b590f0767a94878d5c0
#
_cell.length_a   1.000
_cell.length_b   1.000
_cell.length_c   1.000
_cell.angle_alpha   90.00
_cell.angle_beta   90.00
_cell.angle_gamma   90.00
#
_symmetry.space_group_name_H-M   'P 1'
#
loop_
_entity.id
_entity.type
_entity.pdbx_description
1 polymer ?
#
loop_
_entity_poly.entity_id
_entity_poly.type
_entity_poly.pdbx_seq_one_letter_code
_entity_poly.pdbx_strand_id
1 'polypeptide(L)'
;MTLRFLLIGALVIVGRDAAAADDCVTAACHATLLKAKTVHPPAEGCDTCHDATATPHPQKGKKTFKLTQEPPELCTACHDGIGTKSDVHPPVKEGMCTTCHDPHASNEPKLLVSPMKELCTACHDDKQGLPHMHGPAGAGDCTACHAAHESDIKPLLLKKDDELCAGCHVQMQDLLKKPHVHPALEGGCVSCHDPHGSQHPKLLAEEGATLCVACHGDVGEKIEKGPHVHPPVRSEPGCVSCHSPHATDNAKLLLASEKDTCLGCHKTIVPVGATVVHAPVQAGTCTRCHDPHASANPKLLAAGFPAGPYAPYGDEEYALCFSCHKRELLKYPDTSFATGFRDGDRNLHYLHVNKTKGRTCRMCHEMHASRSPKLIADAVTFGTWRLPLKFVKTETGGSCAPGCHKPQTYDRKKS
;
A
#
# COMPACT_ATOMS: atom_id res chain seq x y z
N MET A 1 77.03 -15.38 58.08
CA MET A 1 77.44 -14.23 57.24
C MET A 1 77.58 -14.75 55.84
N THR A 2 76.62 -14.54 54.98
CA THR A 2 76.63 -14.98 53.59
C THR A 2 76.28 -13.76 52.71
N LEU A 3 77.34 -13.29 51.99
CA LEU A 3 77.30 -12.11 51.15
C LEU A 3 76.61 -12.47 49.81
N ARG A 4 75.41 -11.86 49.47
CA ARG A 4 74.78 -11.99 48.18
C ARG A 4 75.27 -10.86 47.27
N PHE A 5 75.93 -11.19 46.18
CA PHE A 5 76.19 -10.29 45.06
C PHE A 5 74.96 -10.05 44.23
N LEU A 6 74.53 -8.81 44.09
CA LEU A 6 73.53 -8.37 43.13
C LEU A 6 74.26 -8.09 41.77
N LEU A 7 73.93 -8.86 40.75
CA LEU A 7 74.22 -8.55 39.37
C LEU A 7 73.15 -7.56 38.84
N ILE A 8 73.58 -6.33 38.58
CA ILE A 8 72.74 -5.34 37.87
C ILE A 8 72.98 -5.58 36.37
N GLY A 9 72.00 -6.22 35.72
CA GLY A 9 71.97 -6.32 34.26
C GLY A 9 71.57 -4.97 33.67
N ALA A 10 72.44 -4.33 32.92
CA ALA A 10 72.14 -3.16 32.12
C ALA A 10 71.29 -3.57 30.94
N LEU A 11 70.02 -3.15 30.97
CA LEU A 11 69.04 -3.26 29.81
C LEU A 11 69.48 -2.20 28.79
N VAL A 12 70.13 -2.63 27.72
CA VAL A 12 70.40 -1.77 26.55
C VAL A 12 69.03 -1.61 25.82
N ILE A 13 68.38 -0.49 26.05
CA ILE A 13 67.29 -0.04 25.25
C ILE A 13 67.90 0.45 23.92
N VAL A 14 67.82 -0.38 22.88
CA VAL A 14 68.06 0.05 21.50
C VAL A 14 66.88 0.97 21.13
N GLY A 15 67.10 2.28 21.26
CA GLY A 15 66.16 3.26 20.75
C GLY A 15 66.02 3.04 19.23
N ARG A 16 64.81 2.63 18.79
CA ARG A 16 64.41 2.80 17.40
C ARG A 16 64.18 4.30 17.22
N ASP A 17 65.06 4.97 16.47
CA ASP A 17 64.83 6.30 15.98
C ASP A 17 63.61 6.18 15.06
N ALA A 18 62.44 6.55 15.53
CA ALA A 18 61.24 6.73 14.72
C ALA A 18 61.50 7.93 13.80
N ALA A 19 61.63 7.69 12.52
CA ALA A 19 61.65 8.78 11.54
C ALA A 19 60.32 9.54 11.64
N ALA A 20 60.39 10.82 12.00
CA ALA A 20 59.21 11.67 12.04
C ALA A 20 58.63 11.81 10.63
N ALA A 21 57.32 12.02 10.52
CA ALA A 21 56.63 12.20 9.23
C ALA A 21 57.24 13.31 8.36
N ASP A 22 57.85 14.30 9.00
CA ASP A 22 58.57 15.40 8.36
C ASP A 22 59.75 14.95 7.49
N ASP A 23 60.34 13.80 7.79
CA ASP A 23 61.44 13.23 7.00
C ASP A 23 60.97 12.50 5.73
N CYS A 24 59.74 12.03 5.69
CA CYS A 24 59.15 11.29 4.56
C CYS A 24 58.40 12.21 3.60
N VAL A 25 57.62 13.17 4.15
CA VAL A 25 56.75 14.08 3.39
C VAL A 25 57.47 15.38 3.07
N THR A 26 58.40 15.33 2.13
CA THR A 26 59.17 16.50 1.68
C THR A 26 58.81 16.90 0.26
N ALA A 27 59.27 18.05 -0.20
CA ALA A 27 59.06 18.50 -1.58
C ALA A 27 59.61 17.52 -2.64
N ALA A 28 60.63 16.71 -2.26
CA ALA A 28 61.24 15.72 -3.13
C ALA A 28 60.65 14.31 -2.98
N CYS A 29 59.99 14.01 -1.84
CA CYS A 29 59.52 12.67 -1.49
C CYS A 29 58.09 12.78 -0.91
N HIS A 30 57.16 11.92 -1.35
CA HIS A 30 55.78 11.80 -0.85
C HIS A 30 55.02 13.14 -0.66
N ALA A 31 55.37 14.20 -1.42
CA ALA A 31 54.95 15.61 -1.24
C ALA A 31 53.44 15.80 -1.29
N THR A 32 52.70 14.90 -1.94
CA THR A 32 51.24 14.98 -2.13
C THR A 32 50.44 14.08 -1.21
N LEU A 33 51.10 13.16 -0.49
CA LEU A 33 50.46 12.08 0.25
C LEU A 33 49.46 12.58 1.32
N LEU A 34 49.80 13.68 1.99
CA LEU A 34 48.98 14.28 3.05
C LEU A 34 48.29 15.59 2.62
N LYS A 35 48.28 15.89 1.30
CA LYS A 35 47.67 17.12 0.76
C LYS A 35 46.25 16.95 0.39
N ALA A 36 45.36 16.69 1.36
CA ALA A 36 43.93 16.60 1.16
C ALA A 36 43.18 17.29 2.32
N LYS A 37 41.87 17.46 2.18
CA LYS A 37 41.05 18.13 3.20
C LYS A 37 41.04 17.41 4.54
N THR A 38 41.09 16.08 4.49
CA THR A 38 41.07 15.20 5.67
C THR A 38 42.30 14.31 5.60
N VAL A 39 43.15 14.39 6.60
CA VAL A 39 44.33 13.51 6.76
C VAL A 39 44.00 12.49 7.83
N HIS A 40 44.36 11.23 7.61
CA HIS A 40 44.20 10.17 8.60
C HIS A 40 45.26 10.41 9.71
N PRO A 41 44.89 10.60 10.98
CA PRO A 41 45.84 10.98 12.01
C PRO A 41 47.09 10.05 12.12
N PRO A 42 46.96 8.71 12.02
CA PRO A 42 48.14 7.84 12.03
C PRO A 42 49.06 8.01 10.82
N ALA A 43 48.64 8.63 9.73
CA ALA A 43 49.46 8.86 8.55
C ALA A 43 50.57 9.89 8.77
N GLU A 44 50.54 10.65 9.87
CA GLU A 44 51.60 11.53 10.31
C GLU A 44 52.79 10.74 10.93
N GLY A 45 52.55 9.49 11.38
CA GLY A 45 53.56 8.55 11.87
C GLY A 45 53.70 7.34 10.96
N CYS A 46 54.52 7.43 9.92
CA CYS A 46 54.61 6.42 8.85
C CYS A 46 54.96 5.02 9.35
N ASP A 47 55.80 4.92 10.37
CA ASP A 47 56.23 3.69 11.00
C ASP A 47 55.15 2.97 11.81
N THR A 48 54.03 3.63 12.07
CA THR A 48 52.83 2.99 12.67
C THR A 48 52.30 1.86 11.78
N CYS A 49 52.36 2.05 10.46
CA CYS A 49 51.82 1.12 9.48
C CYS A 49 52.88 0.52 8.54
N HIS A 50 54.07 1.11 8.46
CA HIS A 50 55.11 0.72 7.52
C HIS A 50 56.42 0.36 8.20
N ASP A 51 56.90 -0.86 7.98
CA ASP A 51 58.24 -1.32 8.38
C ASP A 51 59.24 -1.17 7.24
N ALA A 52 60.41 -0.58 7.52
CA ALA A 52 61.50 -0.56 6.58
C ALA A 52 62.09 -1.97 6.40
N THR A 53 62.20 -2.43 5.16
CA THR A 53 62.76 -3.75 4.82
C THR A 53 64.16 -3.65 4.25
N ALA A 54 64.56 -2.46 3.77
CA ALA A 54 65.88 -2.20 3.27
C ALA A 54 66.24 -0.71 3.36
N THR A 55 67.54 -0.41 3.62
CA THR A 55 68.10 0.94 3.63
C THR A 55 69.26 1.00 2.63
N PRO A 56 69.51 2.13 1.94
CA PRO A 56 68.73 3.36 1.95
C PRO A 56 67.41 3.20 1.19
N HIS A 57 66.43 4.08 1.46
CA HIS A 57 65.19 4.24 0.70
C HIS A 57 65.21 5.53 -0.12
N PRO A 58 64.81 5.57 -1.39
CA PRO A 58 64.35 4.44 -2.20
C PRO A 58 65.47 3.62 -2.84
N GLN A 59 65.17 2.36 -3.18
CA GLN A 59 66.10 1.52 -3.98
C GLN A 59 65.41 1.16 -5.32
N LYS A 60 66.09 1.41 -6.45
CA LYS A 60 65.55 1.12 -7.77
C LYS A 60 65.17 -0.35 -7.90
N GLY A 61 63.89 -0.59 -8.23
CA GLY A 61 63.34 -1.94 -8.48
C GLY A 61 63.09 -2.79 -7.21
N LYS A 62 63.18 -2.22 -6.02
CA LYS A 62 62.87 -2.92 -4.76
C LYS A 62 61.80 -2.18 -3.94
N LYS A 63 60.88 -2.93 -3.33
CA LYS A 63 60.01 -2.43 -2.27
C LYS A 63 60.84 -2.39 -0.97
N THR A 64 61.10 -1.21 -0.45
CA THR A 64 61.91 -0.99 0.75
C THR A 64 61.09 -0.77 2.02
N PHE A 65 59.77 -0.81 1.91
CA PHE A 65 58.81 -0.86 3.01
C PHE A 65 57.76 -1.94 2.76
N LYS A 66 57.23 -2.49 3.83
CA LYS A 66 56.07 -3.40 3.87
C LYS A 66 55.11 -2.90 4.94
N LEU A 67 53.88 -3.34 4.91
CA LEU A 67 52.93 -3.12 6.00
C LEU A 67 53.38 -3.87 7.25
N THR A 68 53.17 -3.29 8.43
CA THR A 68 53.42 -3.95 9.73
C THR A 68 52.50 -5.16 9.93
N GLN A 69 51.27 -5.07 9.42
CA GLN A 69 50.28 -6.15 9.36
C GLN A 69 49.50 -6.04 8.05
N GLU A 70 48.91 -7.11 7.58
CA GLU A 70 48.01 -7.05 6.42
C GLU A 70 46.60 -6.63 6.86
N PRO A 71 45.81 -5.94 6.01
CA PRO A 71 44.35 -5.76 6.27
C PRO A 71 43.65 -7.12 6.32
N PRO A 72 42.61 -7.28 7.18
CA PRO A 72 41.97 -6.26 8.02
C PRO A 72 42.69 -5.97 9.34
N GLU A 73 43.66 -6.81 9.80
CA GLU A 73 44.28 -6.75 11.11
C GLU A 73 44.99 -5.40 11.36
N LEU A 74 45.64 -4.84 10.34
CA LEU A 74 46.25 -3.52 10.41
C LEU A 74 45.25 -2.43 10.80
N CYS A 75 44.06 -2.47 10.22
CA CYS A 75 43.00 -1.46 10.43
C CYS A 75 42.30 -1.69 11.77
N THR A 76 41.97 -2.95 12.06
CA THR A 76 41.17 -3.34 13.26
C THR A 76 41.96 -3.25 14.55
N ALA A 77 43.29 -3.09 14.48
CA ALA A 77 44.12 -2.76 15.66
C ALA A 77 43.71 -1.44 16.34
N CYS A 78 43.13 -0.50 15.59
CA CYS A 78 42.60 0.79 16.09
C CYS A 78 41.09 0.96 15.84
N HIS A 79 40.55 0.39 14.78
CA HIS A 79 39.13 0.41 14.41
C HIS A 79 38.44 -0.88 14.86
N ASP A 80 38.30 -1.05 16.17
CA ASP A 80 37.66 -2.20 16.76
C ASP A 80 36.15 -2.22 16.48
N GLY A 81 35.55 -3.39 16.57
CA GLY A 81 34.09 -3.58 16.45
C GLY A 81 33.53 -3.54 15.01
N ILE A 82 34.37 -3.58 13.98
CA ILE A 82 33.95 -3.72 12.58
C ILE A 82 33.94 -5.21 12.18
N GLY A 83 32.89 -5.66 11.51
CA GLY A 83 32.73 -7.05 11.06
C GLY A 83 32.16 -7.98 12.12
N THR A 84 31.49 -7.46 13.14
CA THR A 84 30.97 -8.21 14.30
C THR A 84 29.47 -8.55 14.22
N LYS A 85 28.72 -7.87 13.36
CA LYS A 85 27.27 -8.07 13.22
C LYS A 85 26.92 -9.24 12.32
N SER A 86 25.65 -9.59 12.32
CA SER A 86 25.12 -10.77 11.60
C SER A 86 25.15 -10.62 10.06
N ASP A 87 25.06 -9.41 9.56
CA ASP A 87 25.13 -9.09 8.13
C ASP A 87 26.30 -8.11 7.90
N VAL A 88 27.39 -8.63 7.37
CA VAL A 88 28.62 -7.88 7.11
C VAL A 88 28.77 -7.70 5.61
N HIS A 89 29.04 -6.47 5.17
CA HIS A 89 29.27 -6.15 3.76
C HIS A 89 30.44 -6.98 3.22
N PRO A 90 30.32 -7.70 2.10
CA PRO A 90 31.36 -8.59 1.62
C PRO A 90 32.75 -7.99 1.54
N PRO A 91 33.01 -6.77 1.01
CA PRO A 91 34.34 -6.16 1.01
C PRO A 91 34.92 -5.94 2.42
N VAL A 92 34.06 -5.66 3.40
CA VAL A 92 34.49 -5.52 4.80
C VAL A 92 34.89 -6.85 5.38
N LYS A 93 34.10 -7.90 5.12
CA LYS A 93 34.37 -9.29 5.54
C LYS A 93 35.69 -9.81 4.95
N GLU A 94 36.04 -9.39 3.75
CA GLU A 94 37.27 -9.76 3.03
C GLU A 94 38.47 -8.86 3.37
N GLY A 95 38.29 -7.87 4.27
CA GLY A 95 39.34 -6.94 4.68
C GLY A 95 39.72 -5.92 3.61
N MET A 96 38.88 -5.69 2.62
CA MET A 96 39.12 -4.78 1.48
C MET A 96 38.90 -3.30 1.85
N CYS A 97 39.43 -2.85 2.98
CA CYS A 97 39.17 -1.52 3.53
C CYS A 97 39.57 -0.39 2.56
N THR A 98 40.70 -0.56 1.88
CA THR A 98 41.27 0.44 0.96
C THR A 98 40.56 0.53 -0.40
N THR A 99 39.59 -0.35 -0.67
CA THR A 99 38.69 -0.21 -1.83
C THR A 99 37.78 1.01 -1.68
N CYS A 100 37.42 1.34 -0.44
CA CYS A 100 36.53 2.44 -0.13
C CYS A 100 37.24 3.61 0.57
N HIS A 101 38.28 3.36 1.31
CA HIS A 101 38.99 4.38 2.11
C HIS A 101 40.43 4.57 1.65
N ASP A 102 40.90 5.83 1.59
CA ASP A 102 42.31 6.16 1.49
C ASP A 102 42.92 6.19 2.90
N PRO A 103 43.91 5.31 3.21
CA PRO A 103 44.46 5.24 4.55
C PRO A 103 45.35 6.44 4.92
N HIS A 104 45.68 7.34 3.99
CA HIS A 104 46.51 8.48 4.21
C HIS A 104 45.74 9.79 4.28
N ALA A 105 45.08 10.17 3.20
CA ALA A 105 44.32 11.42 3.13
C ALA A 105 43.31 11.43 1.98
N SER A 106 42.22 12.13 2.15
CA SER A 106 41.19 12.28 1.10
C SER A 106 40.53 13.66 1.12
N ASN A 107 40.02 14.07 -0.02
CA ASN A 107 39.17 15.25 -0.13
C ASN A 107 37.70 14.94 0.22
N GLU A 108 37.33 13.67 0.25
CA GLU A 108 36.00 13.19 0.60
C GLU A 108 35.87 12.95 2.12
N PRO A 109 34.68 13.15 2.70
CA PRO A 109 34.44 12.83 4.11
C PRO A 109 34.79 11.37 4.44
N LYS A 110 35.19 11.13 5.69
CA LYS A 110 35.52 9.78 6.18
C LYS A 110 36.62 9.06 5.37
N LEU A 111 37.51 9.83 4.75
CA LEU A 111 38.62 9.30 3.92
C LEU A 111 38.12 8.44 2.74
N LEU A 112 36.97 8.69 2.18
CA LEU A 112 36.51 7.94 1.01
C LEU A 112 37.38 8.25 -0.21
N VAL A 113 37.61 7.25 -1.06
CA VAL A 113 38.41 7.40 -2.29
C VAL A 113 37.71 8.17 -3.40
N SER A 114 36.38 8.26 -3.32
CA SER A 114 35.52 9.02 -4.24
C SER A 114 34.21 9.42 -3.54
N PRO A 115 33.42 10.34 -4.13
CA PRO A 115 32.10 10.66 -3.61
C PRO A 115 31.23 9.39 -3.42
N MET A 116 30.41 9.39 -2.37
CA MET A 116 29.65 8.18 -1.95
C MET A 116 28.84 7.55 -3.08
N LYS A 117 28.18 8.37 -3.91
CA LYS A 117 27.37 7.88 -5.03
C LYS A 117 28.22 7.05 -6.00
N GLU A 118 29.30 7.63 -6.49
CA GLU A 118 30.22 6.98 -7.44
C GLU A 118 30.89 5.76 -6.81
N LEU A 119 31.22 5.84 -5.51
CA LEU A 119 31.82 4.75 -4.78
C LEU A 119 30.90 3.52 -4.73
N CYS A 120 29.64 3.71 -4.36
CA CYS A 120 28.69 2.60 -4.27
C CYS A 120 28.32 2.04 -5.64
N THR A 121 28.10 2.91 -6.64
CA THR A 121 27.66 2.50 -7.98
C THR A 121 28.80 1.89 -8.82
N ALA A 122 30.05 1.97 -8.37
CA ALA A 122 31.16 1.23 -8.98
C ALA A 122 30.98 -0.30 -8.93
N CYS A 123 30.19 -0.81 -7.97
CA CYS A 123 29.92 -2.23 -7.80
C CYS A 123 28.42 -2.57 -7.79
N HIS A 124 27.59 -1.65 -7.35
CA HIS A 124 26.13 -1.83 -7.30
C HIS A 124 25.47 -1.19 -8.51
N ASP A 125 24.42 -1.84 -9.03
CA ASP A 125 23.64 -1.29 -10.12
C ASP A 125 23.16 0.12 -9.78
N ASP A 126 23.44 1.05 -10.69
CA ASP A 126 22.91 2.40 -10.58
C ASP A 126 21.43 2.39 -10.97
N LYS A 127 20.57 2.46 -9.97
CA LYS A 127 19.11 2.62 -10.16
C LYS A 127 18.73 4.02 -10.65
N GLN A 128 19.72 4.84 -11.04
CA GLN A 128 19.47 6.19 -11.55
C GLN A 128 18.79 6.17 -12.92
N GLY A 129 18.16 7.29 -13.28
CA GLY A 129 17.52 7.43 -14.59
C GLY A 129 16.11 6.83 -14.68
N LEU A 130 15.58 6.30 -13.58
CA LEU A 130 14.18 5.92 -13.51
C LEU A 130 13.29 7.18 -13.48
N PRO A 131 12.09 7.14 -14.08
CA PRO A 131 11.18 8.29 -14.12
C PRO A 131 10.81 8.84 -12.76
N HIS A 132 10.73 7.96 -11.77
CA HIS A 132 10.39 8.30 -10.39
C HIS A 132 11.50 7.81 -9.46
N MET A 133 12.37 8.73 -9.06
CA MET A 133 13.45 8.45 -8.11
C MET A 133 13.00 8.76 -6.69
N HIS A 134 13.37 7.90 -5.73
CA HIS A 134 13.28 8.25 -4.32
C HIS A 134 14.33 9.31 -3.97
N GLY A 135 13.93 10.35 -3.24
CA GLY A 135 14.81 11.49 -2.97
C GLY A 135 16.22 11.14 -2.49
N PRO A 136 16.38 10.37 -1.40
CA PRO A 136 17.70 9.95 -0.92
C PRO A 136 18.50 9.13 -1.93
N ALA A 137 17.87 8.16 -2.60
CA ALA A 137 18.52 7.33 -3.60
C ALA A 137 18.95 8.16 -4.82
N GLY A 138 18.11 9.07 -5.29
CA GLY A 138 18.43 10.00 -6.39
C GLY A 138 19.61 10.92 -6.07
N ALA A 139 19.70 11.36 -4.81
CA ALA A 139 20.81 12.17 -4.30
C ALA A 139 22.10 11.36 -4.09
N GLY A 140 22.04 10.03 -4.10
CA GLY A 140 23.17 9.16 -3.79
C GLY A 140 23.45 9.03 -2.29
N ASP A 141 22.48 9.36 -1.44
CA ASP A 141 22.59 9.24 0.01
C ASP A 141 22.25 7.81 0.47
N CYS A 142 23.07 6.86 0.05
CA CYS A 142 22.86 5.42 0.32
C CYS A 142 22.84 5.12 1.82
N THR A 143 23.66 5.85 2.59
CA THR A 143 23.80 5.65 4.04
C THR A 143 22.67 6.26 4.86
N ALA A 144 21.69 6.93 4.25
CA ALA A 144 20.44 7.30 4.92
C ALA A 144 19.63 6.06 5.33
N CYS A 145 19.80 4.95 4.60
CA CYS A 145 19.05 3.71 4.81
C CYS A 145 19.96 2.52 5.12
N HIS A 146 21.18 2.48 4.55
CA HIS A 146 22.11 1.35 4.65
C HIS A 146 23.33 1.65 5.54
N ALA A 147 23.72 0.66 6.33
CA ALA A 147 25.00 0.65 7.02
C ALA A 147 26.06 0.14 6.05
N ALA A 148 27.07 0.97 5.73
CA ALA A 148 28.08 0.62 4.72
C ALA A 148 28.98 -0.57 5.11
N HIS A 149 29.15 -0.83 6.40
CA HIS A 149 30.03 -1.88 6.89
C HIS A 149 29.27 -3.14 7.32
N GLU A 150 28.28 -2.99 8.20
CA GLU A 150 27.58 -4.11 8.80
C GLU A 150 26.26 -3.70 9.46
N SER A 151 25.34 -4.63 9.56
CA SER A 151 24.07 -4.47 10.26
C SER A 151 23.60 -5.81 10.84
N ASP A 152 22.65 -5.77 11.79
CA ASP A 152 21.90 -6.96 12.19
C ASP A 152 20.61 -7.13 11.38
N ILE A 153 20.35 -6.21 10.44
CA ILE A 153 19.13 -6.18 9.63
C ILE A 153 19.51 -6.22 8.15
N LYS A 154 19.10 -7.29 7.47
CA LYS A 154 19.30 -7.45 6.02
C LYS A 154 18.38 -6.54 5.19
N PRO A 155 18.83 -6.07 4.02
CA PRO A 155 20.23 -6.05 3.53
C PRO A 155 20.98 -4.81 4.06
N LEU A 156 21.77 -4.97 5.10
CA LEU A 156 22.53 -3.89 5.74
C LEU A 156 21.68 -2.67 6.14
N LEU A 157 20.41 -2.83 6.51
CA LEU A 157 19.55 -1.72 6.87
C LEU A 157 19.88 -1.17 8.27
N LEU A 158 19.73 0.15 8.44
CA LEU A 158 19.90 0.84 9.71
C LEU A 158 18.80 0.49 10.73
N LYS A 159 17.59 0.21 10.23
CA LYS A 159 16.39 -0.14 11.00
C LYS A 159 15.55 -1.12 10.21
N LYS A 160 14.56 -1.74 10.86
CA LYS A 160 13.53 -2.52 10.18
C LYS A 160 12.74 -1.64 9.21
N ASP A 161 12.17 -2.26 8.17
CA ASP A 161 11.49 -1.61 7.05
C ASP A 161 10.50 -0.52 7.48
N ASP A 162 9.54 -0.86 8.34
CA ASP A 162 8.52 0.07 8.82
C ASP A 162 9.09 1.23 9.65
N GLU A 163 10.03 0.95 10.57
CA GLU A 163 10.70 1.97 11.37
C GLU A 163 11.63 2.85 10.54
N LEU A 164 12.27 2.26 9.52
CA LEU A 164 13.17 2.97 8.63
C LEU A 164 12.38 3.99 7.81
N CYS A 165 11.34 3.53 7.14
CA CYS A 165 10.53 4.37 6.27
C CYS A 165 9.75 5.44 7.05
N ALA A 166 9.13 5.06 8.18
CA ALA A 166 8.36 5.95 9.03
C ALA A 166 9.22 7.02 9.75
N GLY A 167 10.54 6.85 9.77
CA GLY A 167 11.49 7.86 10.28
C GLY A 167 11.41 9.18 9.50
N CYS A 168 11.15 9.12 8.20
CA CYS A 168 10.98 10.28 7.33
C CYS A 168 9.50 10.47 6.92
N HIS A 169 8.77 9.37 6.69
CA HIS A 169 7.34 9.39 6.34
C HIS A 169 6.48 9.39 7.61
N VAL A 170 6.62 10.45 8.43
CA VAL A 170 6.02 10.54 9.77
C VAL A 170 4.50 10.38 9.78
N GLN A 171 3.81 10.78 8.70
CA GLN A 171 2.36 10.61 8.56
C GLN A 171 1.94 9.13 8.56
N MET A 172 2.84 8.20 8.20
CA MET A 172 2.56 6.77 8.25
C MET A 172 2.44 6.25 9.68
N GLN A 173 3.15 6.85 10.62
CA GLN A 173 3.07 6.45 12.05
C GLN A 173 1.66 6.59 12.60
N ASP A 174 0.93 7.65 12.23
CA ASP A 174 -0.45 7.86 12.67
C ASP A 174 -1.44 7.06 11.81
N LEU A 175 -1.16 6.92 10.52
CA LEU A 175 -1.99 6.14 9.63
C LEU A 175 -2.04 4.66 10.05
N LEU A 176 -0.92 4.07 10.43
CA LEU A 176 -0.81 2.66 10.86
C LEU A 176 -1.45 2.37 12.22
N LYS A 177 -1.84 3.40 12.98
CA LYS A 177 -2.61 3.25 14.24
C LYS A 177 -4.11 3.11 14.00
N LYS A 178 -4.59 3.28 12.79
CA LYS A 178 -6.02 3.19 12.45
C LYS A 178 -6.56 1.78 12.64
N PRO A 179 -7.88 1.64 12.92
CA PRO A 179 -8.48 0.34 13.25
C PRO A 179 -8.47 -0.66 12.09
N HIS A 180 -8.39 -0.19 10.84
CA HIS A 180 -8.32 -1.04 9.67
C HIS A 180 -7.02 -0.76 8.90
N VAL A 181 -6.03 -1.59 9.14
CA VAL A 181 -4.73 -1.58 8.44
C VAL A 181 -4.77 -2.65 7.36
N HIS A 182 -4.20 -2.36 6.18
CA HIS A 182 -4.13 -3.32 5.10
C HIS A 182 -3.17 -4.47 5.47
N PRO A 183 -3.62 -5.74 5.45
CA PRO A 183 -2.78 -6.87 5.88
C PRO A 183 -1.47 -7.02 5.09
N ALA A 184 -1.42 -6.56 3.83
CA ALA A 184 -0.20 -6.61 3.03
C ALA A 184 0.97 -5.79 3.64
N LEU A 185 0.69 -4.85 4.55
CA LEU A 185 1.71 -4.08 5.26
C LEU A 185 2.52 -4.92 6.26
N GLU A 186 2.04 -6.12 6.63
CA GLU A 186 2.83 -7.09 7.39
C GLU A 186 4.04 -7.60 6.61
N GLY A 187 3.98 -7.57 5.28
CA GLY A 187 5.08 -7.88 4.36
C GLY A 187 6.07 -6.73 4.16
N GLY A 188 5.84 -5.58 4.79
CA GLY A 188 6.64 -4.36 4.69
C GLY A 188 6.27 -3.46 3.52
N CYS A 189 6.79 -2.25 3.55
CA CYS A 189 6.52 -1.20 2.54
C CYS A 189 6.99 -1.60 1.15
N VAL A 190 8.10 -2.34 1.08
CA VAL A 190 8.74 -2.80 -0.17
C VAL A 190 7.95 -3.86 -0.92
N SER A 191 6.89 -4.41 -0.32
CA SER A 191 5.96 -5.31 -1.02
C SER A 191 5.22 -4.61 -2.16
N CYS A 192 5.09 -3.29 -2.08
CA CYS A 192 4.36 -2.47 -3.06
C CYS A 192 5.21 -1.32 -3.63
N HIS A 193 6.27 -0.90 -2.93
CA HIS A 193 7.11 0.23 -3.31
C HIS A 193 8.55 -0.20 -3.55
N ASP A 194 9.20 0.33 -4.60
CA ASP A 194 10.66 0.25 -4.76
C ASP A 194 11.29 1.48 -4.07
N PRO A 195 12.07 1.28 -2.99
CA PRO A 195 12.64 2.38 -2.21
C PRO A 195 13.77 3.13 -2.92
N HIS A 196 14.26 2.65 -4.05
CA HIS A 196 15.30 3.32 -4.82
C HIS A 196 14.72 4.18 -5.94
N GLY A 197 13.80 3.63 -6.72
CA GLY A 197 13.14 4.29 -7.83
C GLY A 197 12.28 3.33 -8.62
N SER A 198 11.34 3.84 -9.41
CA SER A 198 10.38 3.03 -10.15
C SER A 198 10.02 3.66 -11.50
N GLN A 199 9.46 2.83 -12.39
CA GLN A 199 8.82 3.30 -13.63
C GLN A 199 7.45 3.96 -13.33
N HIS A 200 6.89 3.71 -12.14
CA HIS A 200 5.53 4.13 -11.78
C HIS A 200 5.52 5.24 -10.73
N PRO A 201 4.54 6.16 -10.77
CA PRO A 201 4.38 7.19 -9.76
C PRO A 201 4.30 6.62 -8.34
N LYS A 202 4.73 7.42 -7.35
CA LYS A 202 4.76 7.01 -5.93
C LYS A 202 5.66 5.80 -5.65
N LEU A 203 6.61 5.52 -6.52
CA LEU A 203 7.55 4.40 -6.42
C LEU A 203 6.86 3.02 -6.36
N LEU A 204 5.72 2.87 -7.01
CA LEU A 204 5.04 1.58 -7.04
C LEU A 204 5.84 0.56 -7.87
N ALA A 205 5.87 -0.69 -7.41
CA ALA A 205 6.54 -1.79 -8.12
C ALA A 205 5.84 -2.12 -9.44
N GLU A 206 4.53 -1.92 -9.51
CA GLU A 206 3.69 -2.14 -10.69
C GLU A 206 2.65 -1.02 -10.85
N GLU A 207 2.06 -0.92 -12.03
CA GLU A 207 1.03 0.09 -12.31
C GLU A 207 -0.26 -0.20 -11.53
N GLY A 208 -0.78 0.82 -10.87
CA GLY A 208 -2.06 0.96 -10.17
C GLY A 208 -2.90 -0.31 -9.96
N ALA A 209 -3.80 -0.62 -10.89
CA ALA A 209 -4.70 -1.76 -10.77
C ALA A 209 -3.96 -3.11 -10.84
N THR A 210 -2.91 -3.23 -11.65
CA THR A 210 -2.10 -4.46 -11.79
C THR A 210 -1.49 -4.86 -10.45
N LEU A 211 -0.95 -3.90 -9.72
CA LEU A 211 -0.43 -4.13 -8.38
C LEU A 211 -1.48 -4.72 -7.43
N CYS A 212 -2.69 -4.16 -7.45
CA CYS A 212 -3.77 -4.61 -6.56
C CYS A 212 -4.26 -6.02 -6.92
N VAL A 213 -4.51 -6.30 -8.21
CA VAL A 213 -5.09 -7.57 -8.65
C VAL A 213 -4.11 -8.74 -8.59
N ALA A 214 -2.82 -8.49 -8.42
CA ALA A 214 -1.83 -9.54 -8.17
C ALA A 214 -2.18 -10.37 -6.92
N CYS A 215 -2.81 -9.74 -5.92
CA CYS A 215 -3.30 -10.41 -4.70
C CYS A 215 -4.84 -10.50 -4.67
N HIS A 216 -5.55 -9.52 -5.25
CA HIS A 216 -7.02 -9.50 -5.33
C HIS A 216 -7.53 -10.06 -6.66
N GLY A 217 -7.07 -11.28 -7.01
CA GLY A 217 -7.36 -11.92 -8.30
C GLY A 217 -8.84 -12.17 -8.56
N ASP A 218 -9.64 -12.43 -7.51
CA ASP A 218 -11.09 -12.60 -7.59
C ASP A 218 -11.81 -11.32 -8.05
N VAL A 219 -11.35 -10.17 -7.59
CA VAL A 219 -11.86 -8.85 -8.04
C VAL A 219 -11.38 -8.57 -9.46
N GLY A 220 -10.11 -8.88 -9.76
CA GLY A 220 -9.54 -8.76 -11.10
C GLY A 220 -10.33 -9.56 -12.13
N GLU A 221 -10.63 -10.83 -11.85
CA GLU A 221 -11.43 -11.70 -12.72
C GLU A 221 -12.85 -11.16 -12.95
N LYS A 222 -13.50 -10.66 -11.91
CA LYS A 222 -14.82 -10.02 -12.04
C LYS A 222 -14.78 -8.79 -12.95
N ILE A 223 -13.76 -7.95 -12.83
CA ILE A 223 -13.60 -6.75 -13.65
C ILE A 223 -13.29 -7.12 -15.11
N GLU A 224 -12.48 -8.14 -15.33
CA GLU A 224 -12.11 -8.61 -16.66
C GLU A 224 -13.30 -9.26 -17.38
N LYS A 225 -13.98 -10.21 -16.73
CA LYS A 225 -15.02 -11.05 -17.34
C LYS A 225 -16.45 -10.52 -17.16
N GLY A 226 -16.68 -9.58 -16.25
CA GLY A 226 -18.00 -9.07 -15.93
C GLY A 226 -18.61 -8.25 -17.08
N PRO A 227 -19.85 -8.54 -17.51
CA PRO A 227 -20.52 -7.76 -18.55
C PRO A 227 -20.88 -6.34 -18.10
N HIS A 228 -20.98 -6.11 -16.82
CA HIS A 228 -21.27 -4.80 -16.22
C HIS A 228 -20.19 -4.47 -15.21
N VAL A 229 -19.29 -3.56 -15.57
CA VAL A 229 -18.19 -3.10 -14.71
C VAL A 229 -18.46 -1.67 -14.29
N HIS A 230 -18.19 -1.36 -13.02
CA HIS A 230 -18.33 -0.01 -12.50
C HIS A 230 -17.24 0.90 -13.11
N PRO A 231 -17.60 1.99 -13.81
CA PRO A 231 -16.62 2.78 -14.54
C PRO A 231 -15.40 3.24 -13.73
N PRO A 232 -15.53 3.67 -12.44
CA PRO A 232 -14.38 4.12 -11.66
C PRO A 232 -13.27 3.08 -11.48
N VAL A 233 -13.58 1.78 -11.55
CA VAL A 233 -12.54 0.74 -11.39
C VAL A 233 -11.63 0.59 -12.61
N ARG A 234 -12.06 1.11 -13.77
CA ARG A 234 -11.29 1.11 -15.03
C ARG A 234 -10.72 2.47 -15.41
N SER A 235 -11.00 3.51 -14.63
CA SER A 235 -10.50 4.87 -14.86
C SER A 235 -9.57 5.29 -13.74
N GLU A 236 -8.60 6.16 -14.03
CA GLU A 236 -7.77 6.74 -12.98
C GLU A 236 -8.61 7.57 -11.98
N PRO A 237 -8.33 7.47 -10.69
CA PRO A 237 -7.27 6.70 -10.05
C PRO A 237 -7.62 5.24 -9.69
N GLY A 238 -8.68 4.65 -10.23
CA GLY A 238 -9.02 3.24 -10.09
C GLY A 238 -9.42 2.84 -8.67
N CYS A 239 -8.84 1.77 -8.16
CA CYS A 239 -9.16 1.20 -6.84
C CYS A 239 -9.07 2.22 -5.70
N VAL A 240 -8.11 3.13 -5.76
CA VAL A 240 -7.88 4.14 -4.72
C VAL A 240 -8.86 5.32 -4.77
N SER A 241 -9.81 5.32 -5.72
CA SER A 241 -10.97 6.23 -5.67
C SER A 241 -11.85 5.97 -4.47
N CYS A 242 -11.89 4.73 -4.00
CA CYS A 242 -12.76 4.28 -2.91
C CYS A 242 -11.98 3.69 -1.74
N HIS A 243 -10.80 3.12 -1.98
CA HIS A 243 -10.00 2.41 -0.98
C HIS A 243 -8.69 3.13 -0.65
N SER A 244 -8.29 3.09 0.63
CA SER A 244 -6.92 3.40 1.04
C SER A 244 -6.07 2.13 0.94
N PRO A 245 -4.92 2.15 0.27
CA PRO A 245 -4.05 0.99 0.21
C PRO A 245 -3.28 0.73 1.52
N HIS A 246 -3.32 1.65 2.47
CA HIS A 246 -2.56 1.54 3.72
C HIS A 246 -3.45 1.27 4.93
N ALA A 247 -4.25 2.24 5.36
CA ALA A 247 -5.11 2.12 6.54
C ALA A 247 -6.22 3.16 6.54
N THR A 248 -7.32 2.88 7.22
CA THR A 248 -8.45 3.80 7.41
C THR A 248 -9.24 3.50 8.68
N ASP A 249 -10.18 4.40 9.00
CA ASP A 249 -11.14 4.21 10.09
C ASP A 249 -12.35 3.35 9.66
N ASN A 250 -12.46 3.00 8.37
CA ASN A 250 -13.61 2.33 7.81
C ASN A 250 -13.30 0.89 7.39
N ALA A 251 -14.24 -0.01 7.61
CA ALA A 251 -14.14 -1.39 7.16
C ALA A 251 -13.87 -1.48 5.65
N LYS A 252 -13.21 -2.58 5.22
CA LYS A 252 -12.80 -2.81 3.82
C LYS A 252 -11.89 -1.71 3.27
N LEU A 253 -11.20 -1.00 4.14
CA LEU A 253 -10.29 0.10 3.79
C LEU A 253 -10.95 1.22 2.96
N LEU A 254 -12.24 1.45 3.13
CA LEU A 254 -12.92 2.55 2.44
C LEU A 254 -12.43 3.91 2.96
N LEU A 255 -12.31 4.88 2.06
CA LEU A 255 -11.89 6.26 2.39
C LEU A 255 -12.89 6.98 3.33
N ALA A 256 -14.16 6.61 3.25
CA ALA A 256 -15.24 7.10 4.09
C ALA A 256 -16.20 5.94 4.44
N SER A 257 -17.30 6.22 5.16
CA SER A 257 -18.36 5.22 5.34
C SER A 257 -18.84 4.71 3.96
N GLU A 258 -19.36 3.47 3.88
CA GLU A 258 -19.92 2.93 2.63
C GLU A 258 -20.92 3.90 2.01
N LYS A 259 -21.80 4.45 2.84
CA LYS A 259 -22.79 5.45 2.43
C LYS A 259 -22.13 6.68 1.79
N ASP A 260 -21.20 7.28 2.47
CA ASP A 260 -20.58 8.52 2.03
C ASP A 260 -19.67 8.31 0.81
N THR A 261 -18.99 7.16 0.74
CA THR A 261 -18.21 6.75 -0.43
C THR A 261 -19.10 6.69 -1.68
N CYS A 262 -20.26 6.03 -1.59
CA CYS A 262 -21.18 5.91 -2.72
C CYS A 262 -21.86 7.25 -3.06
N LEU A 263 -22.37 7.96 -2.04
CA LEU A 263 -23.11 9.21 -2.24
C LEU A 263 -22.22 10.38 -2.65
N GLY A 264 -20.91 10.27 -2.52
CA GLY A 264 -19.95 11.23 -3.06
C GLY A 264 -20.16 11.48 -4.55
N CYS A 265 -20.50 10.43 -5.30
CA CYS A 265 -20.83 10.49 -6.74
C CYS A 265 -22.34 10.34 -7.01
N HIS A 266 -23.03 9.46 -6.28
CA HIS A 266 -24.45 9.12 -6.50
C HIS A 266 -25.40 10.00 -5.68
N LYS A 267 -25.29 11.31 -5.82
CA LYS A 267 -26.00 12.32 -4.99
C LYS A 267 -27.53 12.29 -5.12
N THR A 268 -28.07 11.74 -6.20
CA THR A 268 -29.51 11.77 -6.52
C THR A 268 -30.26 10.48 -6.18
N ILE A 269 -29.60 9.50 -5.55
CA ILE A 269 -30.21 8.21 -5.19
C ILE A 269 -31.39 8.37 -4.23
N VAL A 270 -31.31 9.34 -3.31
CA VAL A 270 -32.45 9.74 -2.49
C VAL A 270 -32.99 11.07 -3.03
N PRO A 271 -34.12 11.08 -3.72
CA PRO A 271 -34.69 12.31 -4.30
C PRO A 271 -35.03 13.33 -3.24
N VAL A 272 -34.88 14.60 -3.58
CA VAL A 272 -35.33 15.71 -2.72
C VAL A 272 -36.86 15.56 -2.44
N GLY A 273 -37.21 15.67 -1.16
CA GLY A 273 -38.61 15.51 -0.71
C GLY A 273 -39.06 14.06 -0.56
N ALA A 274 -38.18 13.07 -0.64
CA ALA A 274 -38.51 11.70 -0.25
C ALA A 274 -38.85 11.65 1.24
N THR A 275 -39.99 11.01 1.55
CA THR A 275 -40.47 10.84 2.93
C THR A 275 -40.28 9.41 3.45
N VAL A 276 -40.03 8.47 2.54
CA VAL A 276 -39.80 7.06 2.83
C VAL A 276 -38.52 6.63 2.13
N VAL A 277 -37.55 6.16 2.89
CA VAL A 277 -36.28 5.64 2.39
C VAL A 277 -36.24 4.14 2.68
N HIS A 278 -35.82 3.33 1.70
CA HIS A 278 -35.66 1.89 1.88
C HIS A 278 -34.61 1.61 2.97
N ALA A 279 -34.93 0.71 3.89
CA ALA A 279 -34.09 0.48 5.08
C ALA A 279 -32.59 0.24 4.77
N PRO A 280 -32.18 -0.55 3.78
CA PRO A 280 -30.75 -0.70 3.42
C PRO A 280 -30.11 0.61 2.95
N VAL A 281 -30.86 1.45 2.20
CA VAL A 281 -30.38 2.76 1.74
C VAL A 281 -30.24 3.73 2.91
N GLN A 282 -31.20 3.73 3.83
CA GLN A 282 -31.13 4.53 5.05
C GLN A 282 -29.94 4.15 5.91
N ALA A 283 -29.69 2.85 6.05
CA ALA A 283 -28.53 2.30 6.76
C ALA A 283 -27.18 2.51 6.01
N GLY A 284 -27.23 2.90 4.73
CA GLY A 284 -26.04 3.09 3.92
C GLY A 284 -25.36 1.78 3.49
N THR A 285 -26.08 0.66 3.50
CA THR A 285 -25.54 -0.66 3.10
C THR A 285 -25.82 -0.94 1.61
N CYS A 286 -25.22 -0.17 0.74
CA CYS A 286 -25.43 -0.21 -0.72
C CYS A 286 -25.03 -1.56 -1.32
N THR A 287 -23.96 -2.16 -0.78
CA THR A 287 -23.43 -3.45 -1.25
C THR A 287 -24.32 -4.65 -0.94
N ARG A 288 -25.39 -4.49 -0.18
CA ARG A 288 -26.42 -5.53 -0.05
C ARG A 288 -27.16 -5.80 -1.35
N CYS A 289 -27.23 -4.80 -2.22
CA CYS A 289 -27.96 -4.90 -3.50
C CYS A 289 -27.03 -4.74 -4.70
N HIS A 290 -25.88 -4.10 -4.53
CA HIS A 290 -24.94 -3.81 -5.61
C HIS A 290 -23.56 -4.42 -5.36
N ASP A 291 -22.92 -4.96 -6.40
CA ASP A 291 -21.48 -5.23 -6.40
C ASP A 291 -20.78 -4.01 -6.98
N PRO A 292 -20.00 -3.26 -6.18
CA PRO A 292 -19.39 -2.00 -6.61
C PRO A 292 -18.23 -2.16 -7.60
N HIS A 293 -17.79 -3.38 -7.86
CA HIS A 293 -16.70 -3.64 -8.79
C HIS A 293 -17.21 -4.06 -10.16
N ALA A 294 -17.92 -5.19 -10.22
CA ALA A 294 -18.53 -5.70 -11.43
C ALA A 294 -19.62 -6.72 -11.11
N SER A 295 -20.58 -6.90 -12.01
CA SER A 295 -21.67 -7.85 -11.84
C SER A 295 -22.10 -8.47 -13.17
N ALA A 296 -22.65 -9.67 -13.10
CA ALA A 296 -23.36 -10.30 -14.21
C ALA A 296 -24.71 -9.62 -14.50
N ASN A 297 -25.24 -8.87 -13.53
CA ASN A 297 -26.56 -8.24 -13.64
C ASN A 297 -26.44 -6.74 -13.98
N PRO A 298 -27.38 -6.18 -14.79
CA PRO A 298 -27.42 -4.75 -15.06
C PRO A 298 -27.50 -3.91 -13.77
N LYS A 299 -27.01 -2.67 -13.84
CA LYS A 299 -26.95 -1.76 -12.69
C LYS A 299 -26.08 -2.28 -11.54
N LEU A 300 -25.15 -3.19 -11.82
CA LEU A 300 -24.27 -3.81 -10.82
C LEU A 300 -25.06 -4.53 -9.72
N LEU A 301 -26.21 -5.12 -10.01
CA LEU A 301 -26.99 -5.82 -9.00
C LEU A 301 -26.32 -7.13 -8.59
N ALA A 302 -26.29 -7.40 -7.30
CA ALA A 302 -25.65 -8.58 -6.72
C ALA A 302 -26.39 -9.90 -7.03
N ALA A 303 -27.67 -9.81 -7.40
CA ALA A 303 -28.50 -10.97 -7.74
C ALA A 303 -29.57 -10.60 -8.78
N GLY A 304 -30.29 -11.61 -9.27
CA GLY A 304 -31.34 -11.47 -10.29
C GLY A 304 -32.46 -10.48 -9.87
N PHE A 305 -32.75 -9.57 -10.78
CA PHE A 305 -33.88 -8.63 -10.68
C PHE A 305 -34.31 -8.22 -12.09
N PRO A 306 -35.61 -8.33 -12.42
CA PRO A 306 -36.09 -8.08 -13.78
C PRO A 306 -35.81 -6.67 -14.27
N ALA A 307 -35.16 -6.55 -15.42
CA ALA A 307 -34.83 -5.26 -16.02
C ALA A 307 -36.05 -4.54 -16.60
N GLY A 308 -37.06 -5.31 -17.09
CA GLY A 308 -38.25 -4.80 -17.78
C GLY A 308 -39.45 -4.55 -16.86
N PRO A 309 -40.55 -4.01 -17.43
CA PRO A 309 -41.82 -3.81 -16.70
C PRO A 309 -42.58 -5.11 -16.44
N TYR A 310 -42.28 -6.15 -17.20
CA TYR A 310 -42.87 -7.48 -17.09
C TYR A 310 -41.77 -8.54 -17.01
N ALA A 311 -42.01 -9.56 -16.18
CA ALA A 311 -41.24 -10.76 -16.12
C ALA A 311 -42.14 -11.95 -15.73
N PRO A 312 -41.77 -13.19 -16.06
CA PRO A 312 -42.38 -14.35 -15.44
C PRO A 312 -42.08 -14.34 -13.95
N TYR A 313 -42.97 -14.89 -13.16
CA TYR A 313 -42.65 -15.12 -11.75
C TYR A 313 -41.70 -16.29 -11.61
N GLY A 314 -40.65 -16.10 -10.84
CA GLY A 314 -39.66 -17.10 -10.50
C GLY A 314 -38.80 -16.62 -9.35
N ASP A 315 -38.26 -17.56 -8.57
CA ASP A 315 -37.43 -17.24 -7.42
C ASP A 315 -36.07 -16.63 -7.83
N GLU A 316 -35.54 -17.06 -8.97
CA GLU A 316 -34.27 -16.55 -9.51
C GLU A 316 -34.42 -15.14 -10.07
N GLU A 317 -35.54 -14.84 -10.78
CA GLU A 317 -35.82 -13.53 -11.33
C GLU A 317 -35.93 -12.46 -10.24
N TYR A 318 -36.38 -12.84 -9.05
CA TYR A 318 -36.52 -11.93 -7.90
C TYR A 318 -35.55 -12.23 -6.76
N ALA A 319 -34.48 -12.96 -7.00
CA ALA A 319 -33.52 -13.38 -5.99
C ALA A 319 -33.01 -12.22 -5.14
N LEU A 320 -32.78 -11.06 -5.76
CA LEU A 320 -32.33 -9.85 -5.04
C LEU A 320 -33.33 -9.44 -3.95
N CYS A 321 -34.64 -9.38 -4.28
CA CYS A 321 -35.67 -8.97 -3.34
C CYS A 321 -35.90 -10.04 -2.27
N PHE A 322 -35.90 -11.32 -2.65
CA PHE A 322 -36.13 -12.44 -1.76
C PHE A 322 -34.93 -12.77 -0.84
N SER A 323 -33.82 -12.10 -1.01
CA SER A 323 -32.75 -12.13 0.00
C SER A 323 -33.18 -11.56 1.36
N CYS A 324 -34.22 -10.70 1.36
CA CYS A 324 -34.79 -10.05 2.56
C CYS A 324 -36.31 -10.15 2.66
N HIS A 325 -37.00 -10.09 1.55
CA HIS A 325 -38.47 -10.17 1.52
C HIS A 325 -38.96 -11.61 1.48
N LYS A 326 -40.05 -11.90 2.20
CA LYS A 326 -40.63 -13.24 2.26
C LYS A 326 -41.30 -13.64 0.96
N ARG A 327 -41.05 -14.87 0.48
CA ARG A 327 -41.63 -15.41 -0.76
C ARG A 327 -43.14 -15.60 -0.68
N GLU A 328 -43.68 -15.77 0.53
CA GLU A 328 -45.12 -15.89 0.80
C GLU A 328 -45.92 -14.69 0.26
N LEU A 329 -45.27 -13.53 0.11
CA LEU A 329 -45.83 -12.34 -0.53
C LEU A 329 -46.45 -12.63 -1.91
N LEU A 330 -45.85 -13.56 -2.67
CA LEU A 330 -46.22 -13.88 -4.05
C LEU A 330 -46.65 -15.35 -4.24
N LYS A 331 -46.71 -16.17 -3.17
CA LYS A 331 -46.91 -17.59 -3.27
C LYS A 331 -48.41 -18.00 -3.35
N TYR A 332 -49.23 -17.30 -2.60
CA TYR A 332 -50.63 -17.71 -2.44
C TYR A 332 -51.57 -16.69 -3.08
N PRO A 333 -52.61 -17.15 -3.86
CA PRO A 333 -53.63 -16.28 -4.45
C PRO A 333 -54.47 -15.59 -3.38
N ASP A 334 -54.69 -16.27 -2.26
CA ASP A 334 -55.42 -15.75 -1.10
C ASP A 334 -54.52 -15.80 0.16
N THR A 335 -54.66 -14.78 1.02
CA THR A 335 -53.88 -14.65 2.24
C THR A 335 -54.53 -13.69 3.23
N SER A 336 -54.49 -14.04 4.51
CA SER A 336 -54.83 -13.13 5.60
C SER A 336 -53.57 -12.48 6.24
N PHE A 337 -52.39 -12.98 5.97
CA PHE A 337 -51.14 -12.66 6.70
C PHE A 337 -49.96 -12.19 5.84
N ALA A 338 -49.80 -12.69 4.60
CA ALA A 338 -48.58 -12.50 3.84
C ALA A 338 -48.38 -11.06 3.35
N THR A 339 -49.47 -10.31 3.14
CA THR A 339 -49.41 -8.93 2.65
C THR A 339 -50.60 -8.09 3.15
N GLY A 340 -50.36 -6.79 3.32
CA GLY A 340 -51.41 -5.81 3.52
C GLY A 340 -52.05 -5.29 2.20
N PHE A 341 -51.47 -5.63 1.04
CA PHE A 341 -52.02 -5.31 -0.26
C PHE A 341 -52.97 -6.46 -0.70
N ARG A 342 -54.18 -6.48 -0.11
CA ARG A 342 -55.20 -7.50 -0.33
C ARG A 342 -56.59 -6.89 -0.23
N ASP A 343 -57.55 -7.47 -0.95
CA ASP A 343 -58.99 -7.11 -0.91
C ASP A 343 -59.76 -8.31 -0.32
N GLY A 344 -60.26 -8.16 0.92
CA GLY A 344 -60.53 -9.32 1.73
C GLY A 344 -59.29 -10.18 1.89
N ASP A 345 -59.40 -11.48 1.55
CA ASP A 345 -58.25 -12.40 1.55
C ASP A 345 -57.57 -12.49 0.19
N ARG A 346 -58.06 -11.88 -0.86
CA ARG A 346 -57.47 -11.92 -2.20
C ARG A 346 -56.13 -11.19 -2.21
N ASN A 347 -55.05 -11.88 -2.47
CA ASN A 347 -53.71 -11.34 -2.53
C ASN A 347 -53.48 -10.54 -3.83
N LEU A 348 -53.33 -9.22 -3.71
CA LEU A 348 -53.15 -8.35 -4.88
C LEU A 348 -51.71 -8.34 -5.39
N HIS A 349 -50.70 -8.67 -4.56
CA HIS A 349 -49.36 -8.90 -5.07
C HIS A 349 -49.33 -10.14 -5.96
N TYR A 350 -49.90 -11.26 -5.53
CA TYR A 350 -50.03 -12.46 -6.35
C TYR A 350 -50.74 -12.15 -7.69
N LEU A 351 -51.85 -11.45 -7.62
CA LEU A 351 -52.64 -11.07 -8.81
C LEU A 351 -51.83 -10.31 -9.86
N HIS A 352 -50.92 -9.43 -9.43
CA HIS A 352 -50.16 -8.58 -10.34
C HIS A 352 -48.85 -9.21 -10.78
N VAL A 353 -48.19 -9.96 -9.93
CA VAL A 353 -46.79 -10.43 -10.14
C VAL A 353 -46.74 -11.91 -10.54
N ASN A 354 -47.53 -12.81 -9.91
CA ASN A 354 -47.44 -14.24 -10.16
C ASN A 354 -48.16 -14.65 -11.46
N LYS A 355 -47.52 -14.31 -12.60
CA LYS A 355 -48.02 -14.58 -13.96
C LYS A 355 -46.84 -14.74 -14.91
N THR A 356 -47.08 -15.37 -16.07
CA THR A 356 -46.09 -15.46 -17.17
C THR A 356 -45.63 -14.07 -17.64
N LYS A 357 -46.54 -13.08 -17.67
CA LYS A 357 -46.28 -11.65 -17.90
C LYS A 357 -46.69 -10.85 -16.67
N GLY A 358 -46.07 -11.19 -15.53
CA GLY A 358 -46.30 -10.51 -14.27
C GLY A 358 -45.67 -9.10 -14.27
N ARG A 359 -46.30 -8.18 -13.54
CA ARG A 359 -45.70 -6.86 -13.27
C ARG A 359 -44.48 -7.04 -12.36
N THR A 360 -43.37 -6.44 -12.71
CA THR A 360 -42.21 -6.44 -11.81
C THR A 360 -42.38 -5.49 -10.64
N CYS A 361 -41.69 -5.71 -9.53
CA CYS A 361 -41.81 -4.91 -8.31
C CYS A 361 -41.64 -3.39 -8.59
N ARG A 362 -40.70 -3.05 -9.51
CA ARG A 362 -40.43 -1.68 -9.93
C ARG A 362 -41.56 -0.99 -10.67
N MET A 363 -42.59 -1.73 -11.10
CA MET A 363 -43.76 -1.14 -11.69
C MET A 363 -44.71 -0.50 -10.67
N CYS A 364 -44.43 -0.67 -9.38
CA CYS A 364 -45.20 -0.05 -8.31
C CYS A 364 -44.31 0.58 -7.25
N HIS A 365 -43.09 0.05 -7.07
CA HIS A 365 -42.17 0.48 -6.00
C HIS A 365 -40.92 1.20 -6.52
N GLU A 366 -40.54 2.26 -5.83
CA GLU A 366 -39.20 2.82 -5.91
C GLU A 366 -38.22 1.99 -5.05
N MET A 367 -37.04 1.67 -5.59
CA MET A 367 -36.13 0.78 -4.91
C MET A 367 -35.30 1.46 -3.84
N HIS A 368 -35.07 2.76 -3.93
CA HIS A 368 -34.24 3.51 -3.02
C HIS A 368 -35.02 4.39 -2.04
N ALA A 369 -35.90 5.25 -2.56
CA ALA A 369 -36.69 6.17 -1.76
C ALA A 369 -37.89 6.68 -2.53
N SER A 370 -38.96 7.08 -1.84
CA SER A 370 -40.21 7.55 -2.42
C SER A 370 -40.82 8.65 -1.56
N ARG A 371 -41.75 9.39 -2.15
CA ARG A 371 -42.63 10.34 -1.42
C ARG A 371 -43.86 9.68 -0.85
N SER A 372 -44.19 8.49 -1.32
CA SER A 372 -45.38 7.76 -0.94
C SER A 372 -45.11 6.61 0.03
N PRO A 373 -46.05 6.26 0.92
CA PRO A 373 -45.92 5.13 1.84
C PRO A 373 -45.57 3.82 1.12
N LYS A 374 -44.82 2.93 1.80
CA LYS A 374 -44.41 1.61 1.27
C LYS A 374 -43.57 1.69 -0.01
N LEU A 375 -42.82 2.78 -0.18
CA LEU A 375 -42.00 3.02 -1.37
C LEU A 375 -42.78 2.99 -2.68
N ILE A 376 -44.09 3.31 -2.67
CA ILE A 376 -44.85 3.39 -3.91
C ILE A 376 -44.34 4.55 -4.75
N ALA A 377 -44.12 4.30 -6.03
CA ALA A 377 -43.70 5.31 -7.00
C ALA A 377 -44.85 6.30 -7.30
N ASP A 378 -44.50 7.56 -7.50
CA ASP A 378 -45.49 8.56 -7.94
C ASP A 378 -45.97 8.24 -9.36
N ALA A 379 -45.08 7.76 -10.21
CA ALA A 379 -45.33 7.33 -11.57
C ALA A 379 -44.32 6.31 -12.02
N VAL A 380 -44.67 5.48 -12.99
CA VAL A 380 -43.78 4.49 -13.60
C VAL A 380 -43.63 4.74 -15.10
N THR A 381 -42.45 4.43 -15.62
CA THR A 381 -42.19 4.54 -17.06
C THR A 381 -42.57 3.25 -17.77
N PHE A 382 -43.34 3.37 -18.84
CA PHE A 382 -43.71 2.28 -19.72
C PHE A 382 -43.49 2.70 -21.19
N GLY A 383 -42.42 2.22 -21.80
CA GLY A 383 -41.99 2.75 -23.08
C GLY A 383 -41.63 4.24 -22.93
N THR A 384 -42.23 5.08 -23.75
CA THR A 384 -42.06 6.55 -23.68
C THR A 384 -43.06 7.22 -22.72
N TRP A 385 -43.97 6.47 -22.16
CA TRP A 385 -45.05 7.01 -21.33
C TRP A 385 -44.68 7.00 -19.85
N ARG A 386 -45.03 8.08 -19.15
CA ARG A 386 -44.98 8.17 -17.70
C ARG A 386 -46.38 8.04 -17.13
N LEU A 387 -46.67 6.88 -16.53
CA LEU A 387 -47.98 6.53 -15.99
C LEU A 387 -48.01 6.85 -14.49
N PRO A 388 -48.83 7.84 -14.05
CA PRO A 388 -48.95 8.13 -12.62
C PRO A 388 -49.72 6.97 -11.94
N LEU A 389 -49.28 6.59 -10.71
CA LEU A 389 -49.92 5.55 -9.91
C LEU A 389 -51.09 6.09 -9.07
N LYS A 390 -51.01 7.34 -8.64
CA LYS A 390 -52.01 8.02 -7.81
C LYS A 390 -52.45 7.14 -6.63
N PHE A 391 -51.47 6.60 -5.93
CA PHE A 391 -51.69 5.71 -4.78
C PHE A 391 -52.14 6.52 -3.56
N VAL A 392 -53.24 6.07 -2.94
CA VAL A 392 -53.74 6.58 -1.66
C VAL A 392 -53.82 5.41 -0.69
N LYS A 393 -53.19 5.53 0.47
CA LYS A 393 -53.26 4.54 1.54
C LYS A 393 -54.34 4.95 2.54
N THR A 394 -55.25 4.01 2.89
CA THR A 394 -56.20 4.17 3.98
C THR A 394 -55.80 3.30 5.17
N GLU A 395 -56.53 3.38 6.27
CA GLU A 395 -56.30 2.57 7.48
C GLU A 395 -56.36 1.07 7.18
N THR A 396 -57.39 0.62 6.48
CA THR A 396 -57.64 -0.80 6.21
C THR A 396 -57.31 -1.23 4.78
N GLY A 397 -56.93 -0.30 3.91
CA GLY A 397 -56.69 -0.61 2.51
C GLY A 397 -56.01 0.50 1.74
N GLY A 398 -56.55 0.84 0.59
CA GLY A 398 -56.06 1.91 -0.25
C GLY A 398 -56.77 1.95 -1.62
N SER A 399 -56.27 2.86 -2.47
CA SER A 399 -56.69 2.95 -3.86
C SER A 399 -55.50 3.22 -4.77
N CYS A 400 -55.61 2.75 -6.01
CA CYS A 400 -54.71 3.08 -7.10
C CYS A 400 -55.50 3.53 -8.32
N ALA A 401 -55.04 4.55 -9.00
CA ALA A 401 -55.56 4.99 -10.27
C ALA A 401 -54.44 5.02 -11.32
N PRO A 402 -53.80 3.87 -11.60
CA PRO A 402 -52.70 3.79 -12.56
C PRO A 402 -53.23 3.93 -13.99
N GLY A 403 -52.43 4.44 -14.90
CA GLY A 403 -52.78 4.54 -16.30
C GLY A 403 -53.03 3.18 -17.01
N CYS A 404 -52.87 2.07 -16.31
CA CYS A 404 -52.97 0.70 -16.85
C CYS A 404 -54.38 0.13 -16.80
N HIS A 405 -55.24 0.61 -15.90
CA HIS A 405 -56.64 0.18 -15.73
C HIS A 405 -57.44 1.28 -15.00
N LYS A 406 -58.77 1.09 -14.95
CA LYS A 406 -59.66 1.99 -14.19
C LYS A 406 -59.26 2.03 -12.72
N PRO A 407 -59.48 3.15 -12.00
CA PRO A 407 -59.26 3.24 -10.57
C PRO A 407 -59.85 2.05 -9.81
N GLN A 408 -59.07 1.51 -8.86
CA GLN A 408 -59.48 0.38 -8.02
C GLN A 408 -59.23 0.74 -6.55
N THR A 409 -60.11 0.28 -5.70
CA THR A 409 -59.96 0.33 -4.24
C THR A 409 -59.81 -1.07 -3.69
N TYR A 410 -59.19 -1.21 -2.55
CA TYR A 410 -59.07 -2.48 -1.81
C TYR A 410 -59.23 -2.24 -0.32
N ASP A 411 -59.83 -3.20 0.36
CA ASP A 411 -60.02 -3.18 1.81
C ASP A 411 -59.76 -4.57 2.39
N ARG A 412 -58.83 -4.66 3.37
CA ARG A 412 -58.51 -5.91 4.05
C ARG A 412 -59.62 -6.44 4.95
N LYS A 413 -60.55 -5.57 5.36
CA LYS A 413 -61.70 -5.94 6.20
C LYS A 413 -62.96 -6.32 5.39
N LYS A 414 -62.84 -6.32 4.08
CA LYS A 414 -63.93 -6.77 3.20
C LYS A 414 -64.12 -8.27 3.40
N SER A 415 -65.30 -8.66 3.77
CA SER A 415 -65.78 -10.06 3.85
C SER A 415 -66.03 -10.64 2.48
#